data_3d487f21139524fde946598f7cddaab4
#
_entry.id   3d487f21139524fde946598f7cddaab4
#
_cell.length_a   1.000
_cell.length_b   1.000
_cell.length_c   1.000
_cell.angle_alpha   90.00
_cell.angle_beta   90.00
_cell.angle_gamma   90.00
#
_symmetry.space_group_name_H-M   'P 1'
#
loop_
_entity.id
_entity.type
_entity.pdbx_description
1 polymer ?
#
loop_
_entity_poly.entity_id
_entity_poly.type
_entity_poly.pdbx_seq_one_letter_code
_entity_poly.pdbx_strand_id
1 'polypeptide(L)'
;MLRRYFIANWKSHMLLPDVDSYLSSLKENISTVNLEENVFVICPGFTLLDFVSKKIVELEIPVQVGAQNISEFGEGAYTGEVFGEQIKEFATHVIIGHSERKRYAKEGDEQILKKAEQAHKSGLSIIQCVQDENSIISDFADIIAYEPPSAISTFGTGVPDDPRDVERVLAIINQKKPGKTLLYGGSVNHETIKMYDKIENCSGFLVGSASLEAPTFLSLSTAC
;
A
#
# COMPACT_ATOMS: atom_id res chain seq x y z
N MET A 1 -5.07 19.86 -7.95
CA MET A 1 -4.97 19.37 -6.56
C MET A 1 -4.11 18.12 -6.54
N LEU A 2 -3.36 17.87 -5.46
CA LEU A 2 -2.65 16.59 -5.28
C LEU A 2 -3.70 15.50 -5.03
N ARG A 3 -3.61 14.40 -5.79
CA ARG A 3 -4.53 13.26 -5.62
C ARG A 3 -4.21 12.52 -4.32
N ARG A 4 -5.22 12.08 -3.61
CA ARG A 4 -5.09 11.31 -2.38
C ARG A 4 -5.05 9.80 -2.69
N TYR A 5 -4.17 9.06 -2.05
CA TYR A 5 -3.99 7.63 -2.28
C TYR A 5 -4.67 6.80 -1.18
N PHE A 6 -5.44 5.81 -1.58
CA PHE A 6 -6.00 4.76 -0.73
C PHE A 6 -5.47 3.42 -1.22
N ILE A 7 -4.55 2.82 -0.48
CA ILE A 7 -3.88 1.57 -0.86
C ILE A 7 -4.36 0.44 0.02
N ALA A 8 -5.10 -0.50 -0.55
CA ALA A 8 -5.63 -1.68 0.12
C ALA A 8 -4.57 -2.77 0.18
N ASN A 9 -3.92 -2.97 1.31
CA ASN A 9 -3.07 -4.13 1.54
C ASN A 9 -3.91 -5.27 2.13
N TRP A 10 -4.32 -6.22 1.29
CA TRP A 10 -5.13 -7.37 1.73
C TRP A 10 -4.34 -8.36 2.59
N LYS A 11 -3.02 -8.20 2.66
CA LYS A 11 -2.14 -9.13 3.40
C LYS A 11 -2.37 -10.58 2.93
N SER A 12 -2.34 -11.55 3.86
CA SER A 12 -2.60 -12.96 3.56
C SER A 12 -4.08 -13.32 3.84
N HIS A 13 -4.98 -12.55 3.25
CA HIS A 13 -6.42 -12.79 3.32
C HIS A 13 -6.98 -13.04 1.91
N MET A 14 -8.26 -13.42 1.85
CA MET A 14 -9.06 -13.66 0.65
C MET A 14 -8.73 -14.96 -0.08
N LEU A 15 -9.77 -15.65 -0.45
CA LEU A 15 -9.78 -16.75 -1.42
C LEU A 15 -10.50 -16.27 -2.69
N LEU A 16 -10.43 -17.04 -3.79
CA LEU A 16 -11.06 -16.65 -5.06
C LEU A 16 -12.54 -16.26 -4.96
N PRO A 17 -13.41 -17.00 -4.20
CA PRO A 17 -14.81 -16.58 -4.04
C PRO A 17 -14.97 -15.24 -3.32
N ASP A 18 -14.09 -14.95 -2.33
CA ASP A 18 -14.11 -13.69 -1.60
C ASP A 18 -13.75 -12.53 -2.52
N VAL A 19 -12.73 -12.73 -3.37
CA VAL A 19 -12.28 -11.74 -4.35
C VAL A 19 -13.37 -11.41 -5.36
N ASP A 20 -14.07 -12.41 -5.89
CA ASP A 20 -15.16 -12.19 -6.84
C ASP A 20 -16.28 -11.35 -6.23
N SER A 21 -16.67 -11.69 -4.99
CA SER A 21 -17.66 -10.93 -4.23
C SER A 21 -17.19 -9.50 -3.92
N TYR A 22 -15.91 -9.33 -3.54
CA TYR A 22 -15.32 -8.03 -3.27
C TYR A 22 -15.32 -7.13 -4.51
N LEU A 23 -14.86 -7.65 -5.66
CA LEU A 23 -14.77 -6.86 -6.90
C LEU A 23 -16.15 -6.53 -7.46
N SER A 24 -17.14 -7.42 -7.33
CA SER A 24 -18.52 -7.11 -7.67
C SER A 24 -19.07 -5.98 -6.84
N SER A 25 -18.89 -6.04 -5.51
CA SER A 25 -19.28 -4.98 -4.59
C SER A 25 -18.51 -3.67 -4.84
N LEU A 26 -17.22 -3.76 -5.19
CA LEU A 26 -16.42 -2.59 -5.55
C LEU A 26 -16.99 -1.90 -6.80
N LYS A 27 -17.33 -2.66 -7.85
CA LYS A 27 -17.94 -2.14 -9.07
C LYS A 27 -19.26 -1.42 -8.81
N GLU A 28 -20.11 -1.99 -7.97
CA GLU A 28 -21.41 -1.40 -7.62
C GLU A 28 -21.26 -0.05 -6.88
N ASN A 29 -20.22 0.08 -6.07
CA ASN A 29 -20.06 1.23 -5.16
C ASN A 29 -19.01 2.26 -5.61
N ILE A 30 -18.16 1.97 -6.62
CA ILE A 30 -17.06 2.86 -7.01
C ILE A 30 -17.51 4.25 -7.48
N SER A 31 -18.75 4.37 -7.98
CA SER A 31 -19.33 5.66 -8.41
C SER A 31 -19.64 6.60 -7.26
N THR A 32 -19.60 6.13 -6.01
CA THR A 32 -19.86 6.94 -4.82
C THR A 32 -18.67 7.82 -4.40
N VAL A 33 -17.49 7.59 -4.99
CA VAL A 33 -16.25 8.28 -4.65
C VAL A 33 -15.78 9.18 -5.78
N ASN A 34 -15.05 10.25 -5.43
CA ASN A 34 -14.45 11.15 -6.41
C ASN A 34 -13.10 10.60 -6.90
N LEU A 35 -13.09 10.04 -8.10
CA LEU A 35 -11.90 9.47 -8.74
C LEU A 35 -10.94 10.52 -9.35
N GLU A 36 -11.37 11.77 -9.49
CA GLU A 36 -10.47 12.85 -9.91
C GLU A 36 -9.53 13.26 -8.78
N GLU A 37 -10.01 13.19 -7.53
CA GLU A 37 -9.26 13.53 -6.33
C GLU A 37 -8.61 12.32 -5.66
N ASN A 38 -9.12 11.11 -5.90
CA ASN A 38 -8.68 9.90 -5.20
C ASN A 38 -8.12 8.83 -6.15
N VAL A 39 -7.05 8.17 -5.73
CA VAL A 39 -6.45 7.01 -6.38
C VAL A 39 -6.60 5.80 -5.47
N PHE A 40 -7.22 4.75 -5.98
CA PHE A 40 -7.36 3.49 -5.26
C PHE A 40 -6.41 2.45 -5.86
N VAL A 41 -5.65 1.77 -4.99
CA VAL A 41 -4.74 0.67 -5.37
C VAL A 41 -5.11 -0.54 -4.54
N ILE A 42 -5.31 -1.70 -5.16
CA ILE A 42 -5.59 -2.97 -4.49
C ILE A 42 -4.35 -3.85 -4.59
N CYS A 43 -3.83 -4.29 -3.43
CA CYS A 43 -2.66 -5.15 -3.32
C CYS A 43 -3.07 -6.54 -2.80
N PRO A 44 -3.44 -7.48 -3.69
CA PRO A 44 -3.76 -8.86 -3.32
C PRO A 44 -2.50 -9.69 -3.08
N GLY A 45 -2.65 -10.90 -2.51
CA GLY A 45 -1.58 -11.89 -2.49
C GLY A 45 -1.19 -12.34 -3.91
N PHE A 46 0.03 -12.84 -4.10
CA PHE A 46 0.55 -13.23 -5.41
C PHE A 46 -0.34 -14.23 -6.16
N THR A 47 -0.92 -15.20 -5.44
CA THR A 47 -1.79 -16.22 -6.02
C THR A 47 -3.12 -15.68 -6.57
N LEU A 48 -3.47 -14.44 -6.22
CA LEU A 48 -4.69 -13.76 -6.64
C LEU A 48 -4.41 -12.64 -7.65
N LEU A 49 -3.15 -12.30 -7.89
CA LEU A 49 -2.75 -11.12 -8.65
C LEU A 49 -3.28 -11.15 -10.09
N ASP A 50 -3.08 -12.26 -10.79
CA ASP A 50 -3.60 -12.46 -12.17
C ASP A 50 -5.13 -12.36 -12.21
N PHE A 51 -5.82 -13.05 -11.30
CA PHE A 51 -7.28 -13.05 -11.26
C PHE A 51 -7.84 -11.64 -10.99
N VAL A 52 -7.28 -10.93 -9.98
CA VAL A 52 -7.71 -9.56 -9.64
C VAL A 52 -7.47 -8.61 -10.80
N SER A 53 -6.30 -8.67 -11.43
CA SER A 53 -5.95 -7.81 -12.56
C SER A 53 -6.91 -7.99 -13.73
N LYS A 54 -7.18 -9.22 -14.15
CA LYS A 54 -8.10 -9.54 -15.25
C LYS A 54 -9.54 -9.12 -14.93
N LYS A 55 -9.98 -9.37 -13.69
CA LYS A 55 -11.34 -9.06 -13.27
C LYS A 55 -11.59 -7.55 -13.19
N ILE A 56 -10.62 -6.78 -12.75
CA ILE A 56 -10.68 -5.30 -12.75
C ILE A 56 -10.85 -4.76 -14.17
N VAL A 57 -10.13 -5.32 -15.15
CA VAL A 57 -10.26 -4.94 -16.55
C VAL A 57 -11.62 -5.38 -17.11
N GLU A 58 -12.05 -6.63 -16.87
CA GLU A 58 -13.34 -7.18 -17.32
C GLU A 58 -14.52 -6.35 -16.81
N LEU A 59 -14.48 -5.96 -15.54
CA LEU A 59 -15.54 -5.18 -14.89
C LEU A 59 -15.38 -3.67 -15.11
N GLU A 60 -14.35 -3.23 -15.82
CA GLU A 60 -14.05 -1.81 -16.03
C GLU A 60 -14.04 -1.01 -14.71
N ILE A 61 -13.36 -1.55 -13.69
CA ILE A 61 -13.25 -0.87 -12.39
C ILE A 61 -12.05 0.09 -12.45
N PRO A 62 -12.21 1.40 -12.21
CA PRO A 62 -11.14 2.39 -12.33
C PRO A 62 -10.22 2.44 -11.10
N VAL A 63 -9.65 1.29 -10.75
CA VAL A 63 -8.67 1.13 -9.67
C VAL A 63 -7.38 0.52 -10.22
N GLN A 64 -6.29 0.71 -9.50
CA GLN A 64 -4.98 0.17 -9.87
C GLN A 64 -4.67 -1.09 -9.06
N VAL A 65 -3.77 -1.92 -9.58
CA VAL A 65 -3.32 -3.14 -8.90
C VAL A 65 -1.88 -2.96 -8.44
N GLY A 66 -1.60 -3.43 -7.23
CA GLY A 66 -0.25 -3.50 -6.67
C GLY A 66 0.08 -4.90 -6.16
N ALA A 67 1.36 -5.25 -6.10
CA ALA A 67 1.84 -6.45 -5.45
C ALA A 67 2.25 -6.15 -4.00
N GLN A 68 2.18 -7.15 -3.12
CA GLN A 68 2.54 -7.01 -1.69
C GLN A 68 4.04 -7.17 -1.41
N ASN A 69 4.81 -7.58 -2.40
CA ASN A 69 6.25 -7.81 -2.31
C ASN A 69 6.83 -8.00 -3.72
N ILE A 70 8.16 -8.04 -3.80
CA ILE A 70 8.95 -8.36 -4.99
C ILE A 70 10.22 -9.10 -4.54
N SER A 71 10.80 -9.92 -5.42
CA SER A 71 12.12 -10.50 -5.20
C SER A 71 13.22 -9.43 -5.21
N GLU A 72 14.28 -9.64 -4.44
CA GLU A 72 15.53 -8.88 -4.56
C GLU A 72 16.37 -9.31 -5.78
N PHE A 73 15.98 -10.40 -6.43
CA PHE A 73 16.61 -10.95 -7.62
C PHE A 73 15.75 -10.69 -8.86
N GLY A 74 16.40 -10.55 -10.02
CA GLY A 74 15.73 -10.57 -11.31
C GLY A 74 15.38 -11.99 -11.76
N GLU A 75 15.10 -12.17 -13.03
CA GLU A 75 14.91 -13.49 -13.64
C GLU A 75 16.11 -14.40 -13.42
N GLY A 76 15.89 -15.67 -13.01
CA GLY A 76 16.97 -16.61 -12.78
C GLY A 76 16.57 -17.85 -11.97
N ALA A 77 17.58 -18.56 -11.49
CA ALA A 77 17.44 -19.80 -10.72
C ALA A 77 17.13 -19.52 -9.23
N TYR A 78 16.02 -18.87 -8.96
CA TYR A 78 15.56 -18.46 -7.63
C TYR A 78 14.19 -19.05 -7.32
N THR A 79 14.15 -20.36 -7.10
CA THR A 79 12.89 -21.11 -6.89
C THR A 79 12.04 -20.49 -5.79
N GLY A 80 10.80 -20.11 -6.13
CA GLY A 80 9.82 -19.51 -5.20
C GLY A 80 9.81 -17.99 -5.20
N GLU A 81 10.78 -17.32 -5.84
CA GLU A 81 10.82 -15.88 -5.98
C GLU A 81 9.89 -15.39 -7.12
N VAL A 82 9.33 -14.20 -6.93
CA VAL A 82 8.53 -13.50 -7.94
C VAL A 82 9.24 -12.21 -8.31
N PHE A 83 9.80 -12.15 -9.51
CA PHE A 83 10.57 -11.00 -9.98
C PHE A 83 9.71 -9.92 -10.62
N GLY A 84 10.31 -8.76 -10.85
CA GLY A 84 9.56 -7.55 -11.18
C GLY A 84 8.77 -7.64 -12.48
N GLU A 85 9.34 -8.23 -13.54
CA GLU A 85 8.69 -8.36 -14.84
C GLU A 85 7.44 -9.25 -14.77
N GLN A 86 7.45 -10.32 -13.95
CA GLN A 86 6.25 -11.12 -13.70
C GLN A 86 5.15 -10.30 -13.01
N ILE A 87 5.53 -9.45 -12.05
CA ILE A 87 4.58 -8.58 -11.37
C ILE A 87 4.03 -7.54 -12.34
N LYS A 88 4.88 -6.99 -13.21
CA LYS A 88 4.51 -5.93 -14.15
C LYS A 88 3.45 -6.35 -15.16
N GLU A 89 3.30 -7.63 -15.44
CA GLU A 89 2.23 -8.16 -16.29
C GLU A 89 0.84 -7.90 -15.69
N PHE A 90 0.73 -7.77 -14.37
CA PHE A 90 -0.55 -7.71 -13.64
C PHE A 90 -0.72 -6.45 -12.80
N ALA A 91 0.36 -5.79 -12.40
CA ALA A 91 0.34 -4.70 -11.46
C ALA A 91 1.17 -3.49 -11.91
N THR A 92 0.79 -2.32 -11.42
CA THR A 92 1.49 -1.06 -11.64
C THR A 92 2.30 -0.62 -10.43
N HIS A 93 1.99 -1.17 -9.25
CA HIS A 93 2.60 -0.81 -7.97
C HIS A 93 3.16 -2.04 -7.26
N VAL A 94 4.09 -1.80 -6.32
CA VAL A 94 4.59 -2.83 -5.41
C VAL A 94 4.89 -2.26 -4.04
N ILE A 95 4.48 -2.98 -2.99
CA ILE A 95 4.83 -2.69 -1.59
C ILE A 95 6.16 -3.38 -1.28
N ILE A 96 7.09 -2.64 -0.67
CA ILE A 96 8.35 -3.16 -0.14
C ILE A 96 8.59 -2.70 1.29
N GLY A 97 9.36 -3.45 2.06
CA GLY A 97 9.77 -3.08 3.42
C GLY A 97 8.64 -3.04 4.44
N HIS A 98 7.49 -3.65 4.16
CA HIS A 98 6.35 -3.72 5.08
C HIS A 98 6.77 -4.31 6.43
N SER A 99 6.26 -3.75 7.52
CA SER A 99 6.62 -4.11 8.89
C SER A 99 6.49 -5.61 9.20
N GLU A 100 5.47 -6.28 8.64
CA GLU A 100 5.29 -7.73 8.79
C GLU A 100 6.42 -8.52 8.11
N ARG A 101 6.93 -8.05 6.96
CA ARG A 101 8.05 -8.71 6.29
C ARG A 101 9.35 -8.54 7.07
N LYS A 102 9.62 -7.35 7.61
CA LYS A 102 10.76 -7.14 8.53
C LYS A 102 10.65 -8.07 9.74
N ARG A 103 9.47 -8.24 10.30
CA ARG A 103 9.25 -9.06 11.50
C ARG A 103 9.32 -10.56 11.21
N TYR A 104 8.56 -11.06 10.24
CA TYR A 104 8.35 -12.49 10.02
C TYR A 104 9.33 -13.09 9.00
N ALA A 105 9.64 -12.37 7.94
CA ALA A 105 10.59 -12.77 6.91
C ALA A 105 12.03 -12.28 7.17
N LYS A 106 12.24 -11.49 8.24
CA LYS A 106 13.56 -10.94 8.62
C LYS A 106 14.20 -10.08 7.53
N GLU A 107 13.39 -9.40 6.73
CA GLU A 107 13.89 -8.50 5.71
C GLU A 107 14.71 -7.36 6.32
N GLY A 108 15.97 -7.28 5.90
CA GLY A 108 16.87 -6.20 6.26
C GLY A 108 16.87 -5.06 5.25
N ASP A 109 17.49 -3.95 5.63
CA ASP A 109 17.54 -2.75 4.80
C ASP A 109 18.24 -2.97 3.45
N GLU A 110 19.31 -3.80 3.39
CA GLU A 110 19.98 -4.15 2.15
C GLU A 110 19.04 -4.86 1.17
N GLN A 111 18.22 -5.80 1.64
CA GLN A 111 17.24 -6.49 0.81
C GLN A 111 16.16 -5.52 0.30
N ILE A 112 15.70 -4.60 1.16
CA ILE A 112 14.70 -3.59 0.77
C ILE A 112 15.25 -2.68 -0.33
N LEU A 113 16.51 -2.26 -0.25
CA LEU A 113 17.15 -1.46 -1.28
C LEU A 113 17.29 -2.22 -2.61
N LYS A 114 17.69 -3.51 -2.57
CA LYS A 114 17.74 -4.37 -3.76
C LYS A 114 16.35 -4.56 -4.37
N LYS A 115 15.32 -4.77 -3.56
CA LYS A 115 13.91 -4.84 -4.02
C LYS A 115 13.47 -3.55 -4.70
N ALA A 116 13.83 -2.39 -4.14
CA ALA A 116 13.54 -1.11 -4.75
C ALA A 116 14.22 -0.97 -6.12
N GLU A 117 15.48 -1.43 -6.24
CA GLU A 117 16.20 -1.42 -7.50
C GLU A 117 15.54 -2.33 -8.56
N GLN A 118 15.13 -3.56 -8.18
CA GLN A 118 14.43 -4.48 -9.10
C GLN A 118 13.06 -3.91 -9.53
N ALA A 119 12.30 -3.35 -8.60
CA ALA A 119 11.02 -2.72 -8.90
C ALA A 119 11.17 -1.54 -9.86
N HIS A 120 12.19 -0.70 -9.65
CA HIS A 120 12.51 0.41 -10.54
C HIS A 120 12.89 -0.07 -11.96
N LYS A 121 13.75 -1.08 -12.07
CA LYS A 121 14.14 -1.69 -13.36
C LYS A 121 12.94 -2.22 -14.14
N SER A 122 11.97 -2.80 -13.46
CA SER A 122 10.74 -3.34 -14.06
C SER A 122 9.67 -2.26 -14.31
N GLY A 123 9.92 -1.00 -13.96
CA GLY A 123 8.97 0.10 -14.17
C GLY A 123 7.73 0.04 -13.27
N LEU A 124 7.85 -0.55 -12.08
CA LEU A 124 6.81 -0.54 -11.06
C LEU A 124 6.90 0.73 -10.20
N SER A 125 5.78 1.31 -9.83
CA SER A 125 5.71 2.35 -8.82
C SER A 125 5.89 1.75 -7.43
N ILE A 126 6.82 2.31 -6.67
CA ILE A 126 7.31 1.71 -5.42
C ILE A 126 6.66 2.37 -4.21
N ILE A 127 5.91 1.56 -3.43
CA ILE A 127 5.35 1.91 -2.13
C ILE A 127 6.29 1.34 -1.07
N GLN A 128 7.18 2.18 -0.53
CA GLN A 128 8.10 1.74 0.51
C GLN A 128 7.53 2.04 1.90
N CYS A 129 7.41 1.00 2.73
CA CYS A 129 7.03 1.15 4.14
C CYS A 129 8.23 1.47 5.02
N VAL A 130 8.05 2.39 5.95
CA VAL A 130 9.04 2.82 6.94
C VAL A 130 8.42 2.85 8.34
N GLN A 131 9.19 2.54 9.39
CA GLN A 131 8.67 2.44 10.76
C GLN A 131 8.94 3.67 11.61
N ASP A 132 9.89 4.49 11.20
CA ASP A 132 10.26 5.73 11.87
C ASP A 132 11.01 6.67 10.92
N GLU A 133 11.35 7.86 11.41
CA GLU A 133 12.11 8.86 10.68
C GLU A 133 13.56 8.47 10.36
N ASN A 134 14.11 7.42 11.00
CA ASN A 134 15.49 6.95 10.77
C ASN A 134 15.55 5.76 9.82
N SER A 135 14.42 5.21 9.43
CA SER A 135 14.33 4.12 8.47
C SER A 135 15.03 4.49 7.16
N ILE A 136 15.73 3.54 6.56
CA ILE A 136 16.35 3.75 5.26
C ILE A 136 15.29 3.90 4.18
N ILE A 137 15.43 4.89 3.31
CA ILE A 137 14.49 5.16 2.21
C ILE A 137 15.25 5.16 0.89
N SER A 138 14.85 4.28 -0.01
CA SER A 138 15.41 4.21 -1.37
C SER A 138 15.11 5.50 -2.15
N ASP A 139 16.05 5.94 -2.99
CA ASP A 139 15.82 7.04 -3.92
C ASP A 139 14.78 6.68 -5.00
N PHE A 140 14.59 5.40 -5.26
CA PHE A 140 13.60 4.89 -6.20
C PHE A 140 12.16 4.84 -5.63
N ALA A 141 11.96 5.01 -4.31
CA ALA A 141 10.62 5.03 -3.74
C ALA A 141 9.81 6.19 -4.33
N ASP A 142 8.61 5.92 -4.83
CA ASP A 142 7.66 6.94 -5.31
C ASP A 142 6.73 7.38 -4.20
N ILE A 143 6.28 6.42 -3.42
CA ILE A 143 5.35 6.56 -2.30
C ILE A 143 6.04 6.01 -1.05
N ILE A 144 5.95 6.74 0.06
CA ILE A 144 6.49 6.32 1.35
C ILE A 144 5.34 6.19 2.33
N ALA A 145 5.12 4.98 2.87
CA ALA A 145 4.08 4.71 3.86
C ALA A 145 4.71 4.60 5.26
N TYR A 146 4.37 5.53 6.13
CA TYR A 146 4.80 5.49 7.53
C TYR A 146 3.93 4.53 8.33
N GLU A 147 4.51 3.45 8.82
CA GLU A 147 3.89 2.39 9.61
C GLU A 147 4.46 2.35 11.03
N PRO A 148 3.99 3.19 11.97
CA PRO A 148 4.47 3.14 13.36
C PRO A 148 4.20 1.77 13.98
N PRO A 149 5.20 1.09 14.59
CA PRO A 149 5.03 -0.26 15.13
C PRO A 149 3.92 -0.37 16.18
N SER A 150 3.69 0.71 16.96
CA SER A 150 2.63 0.80 17.97
C SER A 150 1.23 0.69 17.38
N ALA A 151 0.98 1.28 16.21
CA ALA A 151 -0.33 1.35 15.58
C ALA A 151 -0.64 0.15 14.67
N ILE A 152 0.30 -0.77 14.45
CA ILE A 152 0.06 -1.96 13.62
C ILE A 152 -0.81 -2.96 14.39
N SER A 153 -2.02 -3.25 13.88
CA SER A 153 -2.99 -4.12 14.54
C SER A 153 -2.52 -5.55 14.73
N THR A 154 -1.60 -6.02 13.89
CA THR A 154 -1.10 -7.41 13.93
C THR A 154 -0.17 -7.69 15.11
N PHE A 155 0.58 -6.70 15.60
CA PHE A 155 1.59 -6.90 16.66
C PHE A 155 1.83 -5.67 17.55
N GLY A 156 1.18 -4.57 17.27
CA GLY A 156 1.08 -3.40 18.14
C GLY A 156 -0.22 -3.44 18.94
N THR A 157 -0.55 -2.34 19.58
CA THR A 157 -1.81 -2.20 20.32
C THR A 157 -3.02 -2.08 19.40
N GLY A 158 -2.81 -1.79 18.10
CA GLY A 158 -3.84 -1.41 17.15
C GLY A 158 -4.51 -0.08 17.46
N VAL A 159 -3.98 0.63 18.48
CA VAL A 159 -4.44 1.98 18.81
C VAL A 159 -3.80 2.95 17.82
N PRO A 160 -4.57 3.85 17.22
CA PRO A 160 -4.04 4.88 16.34
C PRO A 160 -3.01 5.75 17.08
N ASP A 161 -1.95 6.13 16.39
CA ASP A 161 -0.94 7.04 16.95
C ASP A 161 -1.50 8.46 17.11
N ASP A 162 -0.88 9.25 17.98
CA ASP A 162 -1.20 10.68 18.10
C ASP A 162 -0.93 11.38 16.75
N PRO A 163 -1.92 12.08 16.18
CA PRO A 163 -1.75 12.79 14.92
C PRO A 163 -0.55 13.75 14.90
N ARG A 164 -0.17 14.32 16.05
CA ARG A 164 1.00 15.21 16.16
C ARG A 164 2.32 14.46 15.95
N ASP A 165 2.40 13.21 16.40
CA ASP A 165 3.59 12.38 16.18
C ASP A 165 3.65 11.94 14.72
N VAL A 166 2.53 11.60 14.11
CA VAL A 166 2.43 11.28 12.68
C VAL A 166 2.87 12.48 11.84
N GLU A 167 2.35 13.67 12.12
CA GLU A 167 2.72 14.91 11.44
C GLU A 167 4.21 15.20 11.55
N ARG A 168 4.77 15.10 12.76
CA ARG A 168 6.21 15.29 13.02
C ARG A 168 7.06 14.33 12.17
N VAL A 169 6.73 13.05 12.16
CA VAL A 169 7.50 12.04 11.42
C VAL A 169 7.38 12.27 9.91
N LEU A 170 6.18 12.50 9.39
CA LEU A 170 5.98 12.79 7.97
C LEU A 170 6.70 14.06 7.53
N ALA A 171 6.74 15.11 8.36
CA ALA A 171 7.50 16.32 8.08
C ALA A 171 9.01 16.04 7.96
N ILE A 172 9.58 15.22 8.85
CA ILE A 172 10.99 14.82 8.79
C ILE A 172 11.28 13.99 7.53
N ILE A 173 10.39 13.04 7.21
CA ILE A 173 10.52 12.23 5.98
C ILE A 173 10.46 13.12 4.75
N ASN A 174 9.55 14.09 4.70
CA ASN A 174 9.43 15.04 3.59
C ASN A 174 10.71 15.89 3.42
N GLN A 175 11.34 16.31 4.50
CA GLN A 175 12.63 17.02 4.45
C GLN A 175 13.76 16.14 3.89
N LYS A 176 13.80 14.85 4.25
CA LYS A 176 14.80 13.90 3.76
C LYS A 176 14.58 13.47 2.31
N LYS A 177 13.32 13.38 1.88
CA LYS A 177 12.90 12.90 0.55
C LYS A 177 11.83 13.83 -0.03
N PRO A 178 12.19 15.05 -0.41
CA PRO A 178 11.23 16.03 -0.91
C PRO A 178 10.58 15.57 -2.22
N GLY A 179 9.30 15.88 -2.38
CA GLY A 179 8.52 15.57 -3.58
C GLY A 179 8.00 14.14 -3.68
N LYS A 180 8.21 13.30 -2.66
CA LYS A 180 7.61 11.96 -2.59
C LYS A 180 6.19 12.05 -2.03
N THR A 181 5.32 11.14 -2.45
CA THR A 181 3.98 10.99 -1.88
C THR A 181 4.09 10.28 -0.53
N LEU A 182 3.60 10.90 0.55
CA LEU A 182 3.67 10.33 1.89
C LEU A 182 2.31 9.85 2.34
N LEU A 183 2.26 8.65 2.91
CA LEU A 183 1.04 8.03 3.43
C LEU A 183 1.20 7.69 4.91
N TYR A 184 0.09 7.66 5.62
CA TYR A 184 0.01 7.03 6.93
C TYR A 184 -0.47 5.58 6.77
N GLY A 185 0.26 4.63 7.36
CA GLY A 185 0.01 3.19 7.29
C GLY A 185 -0.26 2.52 8.64
N GLY A 186 -0.66 3.29 9.65
CA GLY A 186 -1.09 2.75 10.94
C GLY A 186 -2.53 2.24 10.89
N SER A 187 -3.14 2.04 12.07
CA SER A 187 -4.52 1.57 12.18
C SER A 187 -5.51 2.66 11.76
N VAL A 188 -6.07 2.51 10.55
CA VAL A 188 -7.03 3.45 9.96
C VAL A 188 -8.37 2.76 9.74
N ASN A 189 -9.44 3.42 10.18
CA ASN A 189 -10.84 3.07 9.90
C ASN A 189 -11.64 4.35 9.66
N HIS A 190 -12.95 4.23 9.40
CA HIS A 190 -13.84 5.36 9.09
C HIS A 190 -13.87 6.44 10.20
N GLU A 191 -13.68 6.07 11.46
CA GLU A 191 -13.69 7.02 12.59
C GLU A 191 -12.34 7.71 12.76
N THR A 192 -11.26 6.92 12.72
CA THR A 192 -9.90 7.39 13.01
C THR A 192 -9.25 8.15 11.87
N ILE A 193 -9.65 7.89 10.62
CA ILE A 193 -9.08 8.54 9.43
C ILE A 193 -9.18 10.08 9.50
N LYS A 194 -10.25 10.60 10.09
CA LYS A 194 -10.50 12.04 10.27
C LYS A 194 -9.43 12.73 11.14
N MET A 195 -8.71 11.96 11.96
CA MET A 195 -7.63 12.49 12.78
C MET A 195 -6.40 12.85 11.95
N TYR A 196 -6.23 12.20 10.79
CA TYR A 196 -5.05 12.32 9.93
C TYR A 196 -5.31 13.08 8.62
N ASP A 197 -6.58 13.36 8.33
CA ASP A 197 -7.02 14.01 7.09
C ASP A 197 -6.37 15.38 6.85
N LYS A 198 -6.13 16.13 7.93
CA LYS A 198 -5.59 17.49 7.87
C LYS A 198 -4.10 17.58 8.13
N ILE A 199 -3.42 16.45 8.28
CA ILE A 199 -1.96 16.43 8.50
C ILE A 199 -1.27 16.92 7.23
N GLU A 200 -0.46 17.96 7.38
CA GLU A 200 0.39 18.44 6.31
C GLU A 200 1.32 17.33 5.82
N ASN A 201 1.52 17.23 4.53
CA ASN A 201 2.29 16.17 3.85
C ASN A 201 1.67 14.76 3.91
N CYS A 202 0.48 14.53 4.50
CA CYS A 202 -0.21 13.26 4.41
C CYS A 202 -1.10 13.23 3.15
N SER A 203 -0.65 12.49 2.14
CA SER A 203 -1.35 12.38 0.83
C SER A 203 -2.19 11.11 0.72
N GLY A 204 -2.50 10.44 1.83
CA GLY A 204 -3.35 9.25 1.82
C GLY A 204 -2.94 8.17 2.81
N PHE A 205 -3.40 6.94 2.55
CA PHE A 205 -3.37 5.87 3.55
C PHE A 205 -3.00 4.52 2.95
N LEU A 206 -2.18 3.75 3.67
CA LEU A 206 -1.98 2.32 3.44
C LEU A 206 -2.86 1.56 4.44
N VAL A 207 -3.88 0.87 3.94
CA VAL A 207 -4.98 0.33 4.74
C VAL A 207 -4.93 -1.19 4.79
N GLY A 208 -4.91 -1.75 5.99
CA GLY A 208 -4.99 -3.20 6.23
C GLY A 208 -6.45 -3.68 6.35
N SER A 209 -6.86 -4.09 7.56
CA SER A 209 -8.15 -4.76 7.81
C SER A 209 -9.38 -4.02 7.26
N ALA A 210 -9.42 -2.68 7.36
CA ALA A 210 -10.53 -1.89 6.83
C ALA A 210 -10.64 -1.92 5.28
N SER A 211 -9.66 -2.50 4.58
CA SER A 211 -9.71 -2.67 3.13
C SER A 211 -10.25 -4.02 2.68
N LEU A 212 -10.60 -4.92 3.59
CA LEU A 212 -11.09 -6.26 3.26
C LEU A 212 -12.58 -6.28 2.85
N GLU A 213 -13.28 -5.17 3.05
CA GLU A 213 -14.67 -4.97 2.63
C GLU A 213 -14.72 -3.77 1.69
N ALA A 214 -15.19 -3.95 0.44
CA ALA A 214 -15.16 -2.91 -0.59
C ALA A 214 -15.92 -1.63 -0.20
N PRO A 215 -17.15 -1.67 0.33
CA PRO A 215 -17.84 -0.46 0.77
C PRO A 215 -17.12 0.25 1.92
N THR A 216 -16.56 -0.49 2.87
CA THR A 216 -15.78 0.06 3.99
C THR A 216 -14.53 0.77 3.46
N PHE A 217 -13.80 0.14 2.54
CA PHE A 217 -12.61 0.72 1.92
C PHE A 217 -12.91 2.01 1.17
N LEU A 218 -13.95 2.02 0.33
CA LEU A 218 -14.36 3.22 -0.41
C LEU A 218 -14.82 4.34 0.52
N SER A 219 -15.53 4.01 1.61
CA SER A 219 -16.02 4.99 2.58
C SER A 219 -14.90 5.78 3.26
N LEU A 220 -13.68 5.27 3.29
CA LEU A 220 -12.53 5.99 3.85
C LEU A 220 -12.27 7.30 3.08
N SER A 221 -12.45 7.31 1.76
CA SER A 221 -12.23 8.50 0.95
C SER A 221 -13.31 9.57 1.10
N THR A 222 -14.50 9.19 1.56
CA THR A 222 -15.61 10.13 1.82
C THR A 222 -15.62 10.64 3.25
N ALA A 223 -14.82 10.03 4.13
CA ALA A 223 -14.66 10.46 5.51
C ALA A 223 -13.56 11.53 5.70
N CYS A 224 -12.75 11.76 4.65
CA CYS A 224 -11.67 12.74 4.61
C CYS A 224 -12.13 14.09 4.06
#